data_26a197d0a0db6ac43074a8b97de86735
#
_entry.id   26a197d0a0db6ac43074a8b97de86735
#
_cell.length_a   1.000
_cell.length_b   1.000
_cell.length_c   1.000
_cell.angle_alpha   90.00
_cell.angle_beta   90.00
_cell.angle_gamma   90.00
#
_symmetry.space_group_name_H-M   'P 1'
#
loop_
_entity.id
_entity.type
_entity.pdbx_description
1 polymer ?
#
loop_
_entity_poly.entity_id
_entity_poly.type
_entity_poly.pdbx_seq_one_letter_code
_entity_poly.pdbx_strand_id
1 'polypeptide(L)'
;MRIGATLLLRNQNCVQSYSWSNIRPLGSLQIAMDSLEEYECDEVSIIRPVRAKDSIESFSKDIEAIRLIKTMTPISFGGGIRTLEHLELLRDLPVERLIFSSSFITKNKKLINKAKNLYGQQAIQCLLPIKIIDQKIFVYYCNEAKLISINKLDLSFINNFANEVVLYDISNDGLRDSFNEQIADSLSYDYPKLVLSGGIGKETIKWARKKGFASVLVDNKALHREYSINEYKNA
;
A
#
# COMPACT_ATOMS: atom_id res chain seq x y z
N MET A 1 -8.73 7.44 13.17
CA MET A 1 -7.86 7.33 11.97
C MET A 1 -6.58 6.66 12.39
N ARG A 2 -6.16 5.58 11.69
CA ARG A 2 -4.88 4.88 11.95
C ARG A 2 -3.73 5.67 11.30
N ILE A 3 -2.54 5.59 11.89
CA ILE A 3 -1.30 6.14 11.33
C ILE A 3 -0.31 4.99 11.19
N GLY A 4 -0.16 4.54 9.95
CA GLY A 4 0.70 3.43 9.58
C GLY A 4 1.92 3.86 8.79
N ALA A 5 2.67 2.86 8.32
CA ALA A 5 3.82 3.05 7.45
C ALA A 5 3.74 2.18 6.20
N THR A 6 4.30 2.66 5.09
CA THR A 6 4.56 1.86 3.89
C THR A 6 6.02 1.43 3.87
N LEU A 7 6.26 0.13 3.82
CA LEU A 7 7.57 -0.47 3.55
C LEU A 7 7.58 -1.10 2.16
N LEU A 8 8.61 -0.84 1.37
CA LEU A 8 8.81 -1.50 0.10
C LEU A 8 9.78 -2.66 0.26
N LEU A 9 9.37 -3.85 -0.22
CA LEU A 9 10.15 -5.08 -0.14
C LEU A 9 10.65 -5.49 -1.52
N ARG A 10 11.97 -5.65 -1.67
CA ARG A 10 12.60 -6.13 -2.89
C ARG A 10 13.83 -6.96 -2.57
N ASN A 11 13.90 -8.16 -3.14
CA ASN A 11 15.01 -9.09 -2.90
C ASN A 11 15.26 -9.31 -1.39
N GLN A 12 14.19 -9.56 -0.63
CA GLN A 12 14.20 -9.82 0.82
C GLN A 12 14.60 -8.61 1.70
N ASN A 13 14.86 -7.45 1.12
CA ASN A 13 15.28 -6.26 1.86
C ASN A 13 14.27 -5.11 1.68
N CYS A 14 14.19 -4.28 2.71
CA CYS A 14 13.50 -3.01 2.59
C CYS A 14 14.26 -2.07 1.65
N VAL A 15 13.51 -1.38 0.82
CA VAL A 15 14.04 -0.36 -0.08
C VAL A 15 13.25 0.93 0.06
N GLN A 16 13.92 2.04 -0.15
CA GLN A 16 13.33 3.36 -0.25
C GLN A 16 13.07 3.71 -1.70
N SER A 17 11.92 4.30 -1.99
CA SER A 17 11.54 4.78 -3.32
C SER A 17 11.34 6.28 -3.33
N TYR A 18 11.61 6.88 -4.49
CA TYR A 18 11.24 8.25 -4.83
C TYR A 18 10.52 8.23 -6.18
N SER A 19 9.25 8.61 -6.17
CA SER A 19 8.36 8.63 -7.34
C SER A 19 8.37 7.31 -8.14
N TRP A 20 8.55 6.18 -7.45
CA TRP A 20 8.65 4.82 -8.01
C TRP A 20 9.75 4.62 -9.07
N SER A 21 10.68 5.56 -9.19
CA SER A 21 11.76 5.55 -10.19
C SER A 21 13.13 5.26 -9.57
N ASN A 22 13.46 5.95 -8.49
CA ASN A 22 14.74 5.79 -7.82
C ASN A 22 14.59 4.94 -6.57
N ILE A 23 15.29 3.82 -6.52
CA ILE A 23 15.21 2.86 -5.40
C ILE A 23 16.58 2.80 -4.71
N ARG A 24 16.59 2.92 -3.39
CA ARG A 24 17.79 2.80 -2.54
C ARG A 24 17.58 1.68 -1.51
N PRO A 25 18.61 0.89 -1.19
CA PRO A 25 18.55 -0.07 -0.08
C PRO A 25 18.31 0.67 1.24
N LEU A 26 17.47 0.08 2.12
CA LEU A 26 17.18 0.61 3.44
C LEU A 26 17.66 -0.32 4.56
N GLY A 27 17.62 -1.63 4.34
CA GLY A 27 18.07 -2.62 5.31
C GLY A 27 17.12 -3.83 5.40
N SER A 28 17.26 -4.60 6.48
CA SER A 28 16.43 -5.78 6.69
C SER A 28 14.99 -5.40 7.07
N LEU A 29 14.05 -6.24 6.65
CA LEU A 29 12.64 -6.05 6.94
C LEU A 29 12.35 -6.13 8.45
N GLN A 30 13.00 -7.07 9.16
CA GLN A 30 12.81 -7.22 10.61
C GLN A 30 13.23 -5.95 11.37
N ILE A 31 14.40 -5.38 11.06
CA ILE A 31 14.88 -4.14 11.73
C ILE A 31 13.92 -2.98 11.48
N ALA A 32 13.39 -2.87 10.25
CA ALA A 32 12.42 -1.84 9.93
C ALA A 32 11.10 -2.04 10.71
N MET A 33 10.64 -3.28 10.83
CA MET A 33 9.44 -3.61 11.61
C MET A 33 9.64 -3.34 13.10
N ASP A 34 10.77 -3.75 13.68
CA ASP A 34 11.10 -3.50 15.10
C ASP A 34 11.09 -1.99 15.41
N SER A 35 11.67 -1.18 14.52
CA SER A 35 11.67 0.28 14.66
C SER A 35 10.26 0.87 14.61
N LEU A 36 9.41 0.39 13.69
CA LEU A 36 8.04 0.86 13.56
C LEU A 36 7.17 0.44 14.75
N GLU A 37 7.41 -0.75 15.31
CA GLU A 37 6.73 -1.21 16.52
C GLU A 37 7.15 -0.38 17.74
N GLU A 38 8.44 -0.09 17.90
CA GLU A 38 8.94 0.83 18.94
C GLU A 38 8.33 2.23 18.83
N TYR A 39 8.05 2.68 17.60
CA TYR A 39 7.40 3.98 17.34
C TYR A 39 5.86 3.91 17.43
N GLU A 40 5.30 2.80 17.91
CA GLU A 40 3.85 2.59 18.09
C GLU A 40 3.06 2.76 16.80
N CYS A 41 3.57 2.25 15.69
CA CYS A 41 2.90 2.27 14.40
C CYS A 41 1.58 1.46 14.46
N ASP A 42 0.46 2.02 14.00
CA ASP A 42 -0.84 1.36 14.08
C ASP A 42 -0.98 0.20 13.08
N GLU A 43 -0.29 0.27 11.94
CA GLU A 43 -0.28 -0.76 10.89
C GLU A 43 0.90 -0.56 9.95
N VAL A 44 1.33 -1.63 9.29
CA VAL A 44 2.38 -1.57 8.26
C VAL A 44 1.89 -2.19 6.96
N SER A 45 2.03 -1.45 5.86
CA SER A 45 1.78 -1.96 4.50
C SER A 45 3.10 -2.33 3.84
N ILE A 46 3.35 -3.61 3.64
CA ILE A 46 4.52 -4.14 2.92
C ILE A 46 4.15 -4.33 1.46
N ILE A 47 4.78 -3.58 0.57
CA ILE A 47 4.49 -3.58 -0.86
C ILE A 47 5.72 -4.02 -1.65
N ARG A 48 5.56 -5.04 -2.51
CA ARG A 48 6.57 -5.41 -3.50
C ARG A 48 6.41 -4.54 -4.75
N PRO A 49 7.39 -3.69 -5.10
CA PRO A 49 7.31 -2.80 -6.28
C PRO A 49 7.65 -3.58 -7.56
N VAL A 50 6.77 -4.50 -7.98
CA VAL A 50 6.98 -5.42 -9.08
C VAL A 50 6.27 -5.02 -10.37
N ARG A 51 6.76 -5.52 -11.51
CA ARG A 51 6.24 -5.31 -12.86
C ARG A 51 5.85 -6.65 -13.50
N ALA A 52 5.50 -6.65 -14.79
CA ALA A 52 5.02 -7.81 -15.54
C ALA A 52 5.90 -9.07 -15.43
N LYS A 53 7.22 -8.89 -15.41
CA LYS A 53 8.21 -9.98 -15.42
C LYS A 53 8.51 -10.58 -14.03
N ASP A 54 7.70 -10.26 -13.03
CA ASP A 54 7.86 -10.88 -11.71
C ASP A 54 7.53 -12.39 -11.77
N SER A 55 8.45 -13.20 -11.29
CA SER A 55 8.29 -14.66 -11.26
C SER A 55 7.80 -15.15 -9.90
N ILE A 56 7.27 -16.38 -9.86
CA ILE A 56 6.84 -17.02 -8.62
C ILE A 56 8.03 -17.27 -7.68
N GLU A 57 9.21 -17.55 -8.22
CA GLU A 57 10.43 -17.75 -7.44
C GLU A 57 10.88 -16.45 -6.78
N SER A 58 10.79 -15.31 -7.50
CA SER A 58 11.06 -13.99 -6.93
C SER A 58 10.05 -13.63 -5.83
N PHE A 59 8.77 -13.94 -6.07
CA PHE A 59 7.73 -13.77 -5.06
C PHE A 59 8.01 -14.63 -3.83
N SER A 60 8.31 -15.92 -4.00
CA SER A 60 8.59 -16.85 -2.92
C SER A 60 9.78 -16.41 -2.08
N LYS A 61 10.87 -15.94 -2.72
CA LYS A 61 12.04 -15.42 -2.00
C LYS A 61 11.70 -14.20 -1.14
N ASP A 62 10.91 -13.28 -1.65
CA ASP A 62 10.54 -12.08 -0.89
C ASP A 62 9.62 -12.39 0.30
N ILE A 63 8.68 -13.32 0.16
CA ILE A 63 7.79 -13.69 1.26
C ILE A 63 8.49 -14.45 2.38
N GLU A 64 9.64 -15.08 2.14
CA GLU A 64 10.44 -15.67 3.21
C GLU A 64 10.92 -14.62 4.22
N ALA A 65 11.22 -13.39 3.78
CA ALA A 65 11.53 -12.29 4.69
C ALA A 65 10.32 -11.94 5.58
N ILE A 66 9.09 -12.05 5.04
CA ILE A 66 7.87 -11.82 5.81
C ILE A 66 7.61 -12.95 6.81
N ARG A 67 7.88 -14.20 6.43
CA ARG A 67 7.73 -15.39 7.29
C ARG A 67 8.54 -15.28 8.58
N LEU A 68 9.67 -14.59 8.53
CA LEU A 68 10.57 -14.43 9.66
C LEU A 68 10.18 -13.27 10.60
N ILE A 69 9.23 -12.42 10.20
CA ILE A 69 8.81 -11.27 11.01
C ILE A 69 8.14 -11.75 12.30
N LYS A 70 8.56 -11.13 13.39
CA LYS A 70 7.90 -11.22 14.70
C LYS A 70 7.44 -9.83 15.09
N THR A 71 6.16 -9.59 15.11
CA THR A 71 5.57 -8.29 15.45
C THR A 71 4.13 -8.44 15.94
N MET A 72 3.67 -7.50 16.76
CA MET A 72 2.26 -7.35 17.11
C MET A 72 1.56 -6.31 16.23
N THR A 73 2.32 -5.55 15.44
CA THR A 73 1.77 -4.54 14.51
C THR A 73 1.11 -5.23 13.31
N PRO A 74 -0.17 -4.92 13.02
CA PRO A 74 -0.89 -5.51 11.89
C PRO A 74 -0.20 -5.28 10.54
N ILE A 75 -0.05 -6.34 9.73
CA ILE A 75 0.59 -6.29 8.42
C ILE A 75 -0.44 -6.41 7.31
N SER A 76 -0.39 -5.46 6.36
CA SER A 76 -0.99 -5.59 5.04
C SER A 76 0.09 -5.91 4.01
N PHE A 77 -0.14 -6.87 3.11
CA PHE A 77 0.86 -7.27 2.11
C PHE A 77 0.30 -7.21 0.69
N GLY A 78 1.10 -6.71 -0.25
CA GLY A 78 0.75 -6.66 -1.66
C GLY A 78 1.93 -6.58 -2.62
N GLY A 79 1.61 -6.59 -3.91
CA GLY A 79 2.60 -6.57 -5.00
C GLY A 79 2.94 -7.95 -5.53
N GLY A 80 2.43 -8.24 -6.73
CA GLY A 80 2.67 -9.50 -7.44
C GLY A 80 1.69 -10.63 -7.16
N ILE A 81 0.65 -10.44 -6.35
CA ILE A 81 -0.39 -11.47 -6.12
C ILE A 81 -1.26 -11.56 -7.38
N ARG A 82 -1.03 -12.57 -8.24
CA ARG A 82 -1.64 -12.68 -9.57
C ARG A 82 -2.42 -13.96 -9.80
N THR A 83 -2.08 -15.04 -9.08
CA THR A 83 -2.66 -16.37 -9.24
C THR A 83 -3.07 -16.97 -7.91
N LEU A 84 -3.80 -18.08 -7.96
CA LEU A 84 -4.17 -18.83 -6.75
C LEU A 84 -2.95 -19.39 -6.04
N GLU A 85 -1.91 -19.75 -6.77
CA GLU A 85 -0.64 -20.23 -6.21
C GLU A 85 0.03 -19.18 -5.31
N HIS A 86 0.02 -17.89 -5.72
CA HIS A 86 0.50 -16.82 -4.85
C HIS A 86 -0.29 -16.72 -3.54
N LEU A 87 -1.62 -16.94 -3.57
CA LEU A 87 -2.44 -16.93 -2.35
C LEU A 87 -2.11 -18.10 -1.42
N GLU A 88 -1.84 -19.29 -1.96
CA GLU A 88 -1.47 -20.44 -1.14
C GLU A 88 -0.11 -20.22 -0.44
N LEU A 89 0.85 -19.58 -1.11
CA LEU A 89 2.14 -19.22 -0.51
C LEU A 89 2.02 -18.22 0.65
N LEU A 90 0.96 -17.41 0.69
CA LEU A 90 0.73 -16.41 1.74
C LEU A 90 0.01 -16.96 2.98
N ARG A 91 -0.50 -18.19 2.92
CA ARG A 91 -1.48 -18.73 3.88
C ARG A 91 -1.00 -18.74 5.34
N ASP A 92 0.27 -19.05 5.55
CA ASP A 92 0.86 -19.23 6.88
C ASP A 92 1.78 -18.05 7.27
N LEU A 93 1.62 -16.91 6.62
CA LEU A 93 2.38 -15.71 6.92
C LEU A 93 1.66 -14.82 7.94
N PRO A 94 2.37 -14.02 8.73
CA PRO A 94 1.79 -13.06 9.66
C PRO A 94 1.21 -11.85 8.91
N VAL A 95 0.29 -12.10 7.98
CA VAL A 95 -0.33 -11.08 7.11
C VAL A 95 -1.83 -11.10 7.37
N GLU A 96 -2.39 -9.96 7.80
CA GLU A 96 -3.80 -9.82 8.11
C GLU A 96 -4.63 -9.33 6.93
N ARG A 97 -4.03 -8.53 6.05
CA ARG A 97 -4.71 -7.95 4.89
C ARG A 97 -3.92 -8.15 3.61
N LEU A 98 -4.63 -8.34 2.52
CA LEU A 98 -4.05 -8.49 1.19
C LEU A 98 -4.34 -7.28 0.32
N ILE A 99 -3.31 -6.72 -0.28
CA ILE A 99 -3.38 -5.54 -1.14
C ILE A 99 -3.28 -5.98 -2.60
N PHE A 100 -4.31 -5.70 -3.37
CA PHE A 100 -4.39 -5.96 -4.80
C PHE A 100 -4.47 -4.67 -5.60
N SER A 101 -3.73 -4.55 -6.69
CA SER A 101 -3.87 -3.45 -7.65
C SER A 101 -4.32 -3.97 -9.00
N SER A 102 -3.46 -4.68 -9.73
CA SER A 102 -3.73 -5.20 -11.08
C SER A 102 -4.99 -6.06 -11.14
N SER A 103 -5.27 -6.86 -10.11
CA SER A 103 -6.45 -7.73 -10.06
C SER A 103 -7.76 -6.96 -10.00
N PHE A 104 -7.76 -5.76 -9.39
CA PHE A 104 -8.92 -4.87 -9.43
C PHE A 104 -9.06 -4.17 -10.78
N ILE A 105 -7.96 -3.70 -11.36
CA ILE A 105 -7.95 -3.06 -12.68
C ILE A 105 -8.46 -4.02 -13.76
N THR A 106 -8.06 -5.30 -13.71
CA THR A 106 -8.48 -6.34 -14.69
C THR A 106 -9.75 -7.08 -14.29
N LYS A 107 -10.37 -6.72 -13.17
CA LYS A 107 -11.57 -7.38 -12.62
C LYS A 107 -11.40 -8.89 -12.43
N ASN A 108 -10.25 -9.33 -11.92
CA ASN A 108 -10.02 -10.75 -11.65
C ASN A 108 -10.84 -11.24 -10.44
N LYS A 109 -12.16 -11.36 -10.66
CA LYS A 109 -13.13 -11.74 -9.64
C LYS A 109 -12.81 -13.10 -9.01
N LYS A 110 -12.27 -14.05 -9.78
CA LYS A 110 -11.93 -15.39 -9.30
C LYS A 110 -10.85 -15.32 -8.21
N LEU A 111 -9.78 -14.57 -8.46
CA LEU A 111 -8.68 -14.41 -7.50
C LEU A 111 -9.14 -13.66 -6.24
N ILE A 112 -9.87 -12.54 -6.42
CA ILE A 112 -10.36 -11.73 -5.30
C ILE A 112 -11.34 -12.51 -4.42
N ASN A 113 -12.27 -13.27 -5.02
CA ASN A 113 -13.18 -14.12 -4.26
C ASN A 113 -12.44 -15.22 -3.48
N LYS A 114 -11.42 -15.83 -4.08
CA LYS A 114 -10.62 -16.83 -3.36
C LYS A 114 -9.89 -16.19 -2.17
N ALA A 115 -9.29 -15.02 -2.36
CA ALA A 115 -8.65 -14.26 -1.27
C ALA A 115 -9.67 -13.90 -0.16
N LYS A 116 -10.86 -13.41 -0.54
CA LYS A 116 -11.95 -13.13 0.39
C LYS A 116 -12.36 -14.36 1.19
N ASN A 117 -12.43 -15.53 0.58
CA ASN A 117 -12.81 -16.77 1.26
C ASN A 117 -11.73 -17.27 2.23
N LEU A 118 -10.46 -16.96 1.98
CA LEU A 118 -9.33 -17.36 2.83
C LEU A 118 -9.10 -16.39 4.00
N TYR A 119 -9.23 -15.08 3.76
CA TYR A 119 -8.85 -14.02 4.69
C TYR A 119 -10.02 -13.20 5.23
N GLY A 120 -11.22 -13.36 4.66
CA GLY A 120 -12.39 -12.53 4.95
C GLY A 120 -12.46 -11.26 4.09
N GLN A 121 -13.67 -10.71 3.97
CA GLN A 121 -13.91 -9.47 3.19
C GLN A 121 -13.11 -8.28 3.75
N GLN A 122 -13.02 -8.19 5.09
CA GLN A 122 -12.33 -7.11 5.80
C GLN A 122 -10.81 -7.06 5.51
N ALA A 123 -10.24 -8.17 5.02
CA ALA A 123 -8.82 -8.28 4.70
C ALA A 123 -8.47 -7.84 3.27
N ILE A 124 -9.43 -7.49 2.44
CA ILE A 124 -9.19 -7.17 1.03
C ILE A 124 -9.05 -5.66 0.84
N GLN A 125 -7.88 -5.24 0.41
CA GLN A 125 -7.58 -3.83 0.07
C GLN A 125 -7.29 -3.69 -1.42
N CYS A 126 -7.79 -2.59 -2.02
CA CYS A 126 -7.47 -2.19 -3.38
C CYS A 126 -6.42 -1.09 -3.36
N LEU A 127 -5.26 -1.29 -3.98
CA LEU A 127 -4.26 -0.23 -4.18
C LEU A 127 -4.44 0.41 -5.55
N LEU A 128 -4.65 1.70 -5.57
CA LEU A 128 -4.67 2.55 -6.75
C LEU A 128 -3.42 3.45 -6.76
N PRO A 129 -2.38 3.08 -7.52
CA PRO A 129 -1.22 3.95 -7.72
C PRO A 129 -1.60 5.08 -8.66
N ILE A 130 -1.71 6.30 -8.14
CA ILE A 130 -2.30 7.44 -8.84
C ILE A 130 -1.23 8.42 -9.29
N LYS A 131 -1.46 9.00 -10.47
CA LYS A 131 -0.69 10.11 -11.02
C LYS A 131 -1.64 11.13 -11.63
N ILE A 132 -1.42 12.42 -11.32
CA ILE A 132 -2.12 13.52 -11.97
C ILE A 132 -1.24 14.07 -13.09
N ILE A 133 -1.80 14.20 -14.28
CA ILE A 133 -1.15 14.80 -15.46
C ILE A 133 -2.18 15.73 -16.11
N ASP A 134 -1.84 17.01 -16.30
CA ASP A 134 -2.71 18.02 -16.88
C ASP A 134 -4.12 18.02 -16.26
N GLN A 135 -4.17 18.02 -14.92
CA GLN A 135 -5.39 17.98 -14.10
C GLN A 135 -6.27 16.73 -14.30
N LYS A 136 -5.77 15.72 -15.02
CA LYS A 136 -6.45 14.44 -15.21
C LYS A 136 -5.84 13.37 -14.34
N ILE A 137 -6.69 12.52 -13.75
CA ILE A 137 -6.26 11.44 -12.87
C ILE A 137 -6.09 10.16 -13.67
N PHE A 138 -4.92 9.58 -13.47
CA PHE A 138 -4.55 8.28 -14.04
C PHE A 138 -4.15 7.31 -12.93
N VAL A 139 -4.47 6.03 -13.16
CA VAL A 139 -3.97 4.93 -12.35
C VAL A 139 -2.87 4.22 -13.12
N TYR A 140 -1.75 3.97 -12.46
CA TYR A 140 -0.64 3.25 -13.05
C TYR A 140 -0.89 1.74 -12.98
N TYR A 141 -1.10 1.13 -14.14
CA TYR A 141 -1.25 -0.32 -14.25
C TYR A 141 0.13 -0.98 -14.33
N CYS A 142 0.60 -1.46 -13.17
CA CYS A 142 1.96 -1.97 -12.99
C CYS A 142 2.29 -3.14 -13.92
N ASN A 143 1.31 -3.99 -14.25
CA ASN A 143 1.55 -5.19 -15.06
C ASN A 143 1.94 -4.85 -16.51
N GLU A 144 1.41 -3.78 -17.08
CA GLU A 144 1.70 -3.34 -18.44
C GLU A 144 2.52 -2.04 -18.48
N ALA A 145 2.91 -1.53 -17.33
CA ALA A 145 3.66 -0.27 -17.19
C ALA A 145 3.01 0.92 -17.92
N LYS A 146 1.67 1.01 -17.86
CA LYS A 146 0.90 2.05 -18.54
C LYS A 146 -0.03 2.81 -17.60
N LEU A 147 -0.39 4.03 -18.01
CA LEU A 147 -1.38 4.85 -17.34
C LEU A 147 -2.77 4.57 -17.92
N ILE A 148 -3.74 4.40 -17.04
CA ILE A 148 -5.16 4.21 -17.37
C ILE A 148 -5.93 5.36 -16.74
N SER A 149 -6.76 6.06 -17.51
CA SER A 149 -7.63 7.09 -16.96
C SER A 149 -8.52 6.49 -15.86
N ILE A 150 -8.70 7.19 -14.76
CA ILE A 150 -9.57 6.78 -13.64
C ILE A 150 -11.00 6.47 -14.12
N ASN A 151 -11.50 7.21 -15.10
CA ASN A 151 -12.83 7.02 -15.69
C ASN A 151 -13.03 5.68 -16.41
N LYS A 152 -11.93 4.95 -16.69
CA LYS A 152 -11.99 3.60 -17.30
C LYS A 152 -12.03 2.49 -16.25
N LEU A 153 -11.86 2.82 -14.98
CA LEU A 153 -11.97 1.85 -13.89
C LEU A 153 -13.42 1.61 -13.51
N ASP A 154 -13.70 0.37 -13.18
CA ASP A 154 -14.98 -0.01 -12.59
C ASP A 154 -14.96 0.24 -11.08
N LEU A 155 -15.27 1.48 -10.68
CA LEU A 155 -15.29 1.87 -9.27
C LEU A 155 -16.34 1.08 -8.48
N SER A 156 -17.45 0.67 -9.12
CA SER A 156 -18.45 -0.14 -8.45
C SER A 156 -17.91 -1.53 -8.11
N PHE A 157 -17.14 -2.14 -9.02
CA PHE A 157 -16.46 -3.40 -8.75
C PHE A 157 -15.48 -3.26 -7.56
N ILE A 158 -14.67 -2.19 -7.54
CA ILE A 158 -13.74 -1.94 -6.44
C ILE A 158 -14.53 -1.80 -5.11
N ASN A 159 -15.58 -0.98 -5.09
CA ASN A 159 -16.38 -0.76 -3.88
C ASN A 159 -17.07 -2.02 -3.35
N ASN A 160 -17.44 -2.93 -4.24
CA ASN A 160 -18.11 -4.19 -3.85
C ASN A 160 -17.14 -5.25 -3.32
N PHE A 161 -15.87 -5.22 -3.74
CA PHE A 161 -14.90 -6.26 -3.41
C PHE A 161 -13.77 -5.82 -2.49
N ALA A 162 -13.42 -4.55 -2.44
CA ALA A 162 -12.45 -4.01 -1.48
C ALA A 162 -13.14 -3.53 -0.20
N ASN A 163 -12.54 -3.81 0.94
CA ASN A 163 -12.94 -3.22 2.22
C ASN A 163 -12.40 -1.80 2.35
N GLU A 164 -11.16 -1.60 1.96
CA GLU A 164 -10.48 -0.31 1.94
C GLU A 164 -9.78 -0.08 0.60
N VAL A 165 -9.64 1.19 0.22
CA VAL A 165 -8.93 1.60 -0.99
C VAL A 165 -7.73 2.46 -0.63
N VAL A 166 -6.54 1.98 -0.96
CA VAL A 166 -5.29 2.71 -0.77
C VAL A 166 -5.04 3.61 -1.98
N LEU A 167 -5.11 4.91 -1.78
CA LEU A 167 -4.76 5.93 -2.77
C LEU A 167 -3.28 6.26 -2.62
N TYR A 168 -2.46 5.80 -3.56
CA TYR A 168 -1.03 6.00 -3.53
C TYR A 168 -0.62 7.08 -4.53
N ASP A 169 -0.22 8.25 -4.03
CA ASP A 169 0.31 9.33 -4.88
C ASP A 169 1.74 9.03 -5.31
N ILE A 170 1.90 8.48 -6.52
CA ILE A 170 3.21 8.09 -7.05
C ILE A 170 4.12 9.30 -7.26
N SER A 171 3.55 10.43 -7.68
CA SER A 171 4.33 11.63 -8.00
C SER A 171 5.05 12.20 -6.78
N ASN A 172 4.41 12.04 -5.62
CA ASN A 172 4.87 12.59 -4.35
C ASN A 172 5.48 11.52 -3.42
N ASP A 173 5.61 10.28 -3.92
CA ASP A 173 6.29 9.19 -3.19
C ASP A 173 7.71 9.59 -2.77
N GLY A 174 8.04 9.43 -1.49
CA GLY A 174 9.32 9.83 -0.91
C GLY A 174 9.45 11.32 -0.58
N LEU A 175 8.49 12.16 -0.90
CA LEU A 175 8.43 13.57 -0.49
C LEU A 175 7.66 13.72 0.84
N ARG A 176 7.73 14.88 1.46
CA ARG A 176 7.06 15.19 2.73
C ARG A 176 6.00 16.27 2.53
N ASP A 177 4.83 16.11 3.15
CA ASP A 177 3.70 17.05 3.09
C ASP A 177 3.36 17.49 1.66
N SER A 178 3.32 16.54 0.76
CA SER A 178 3.14 16.79 -0.67
C SER A 178 2.05 15.94 -1.31
N PHE A 179 1.32 15.12 -0.53
CA PHE A 179 0.16 14.38 -1.03
C PHE A 179 -0.82 15.32 -1.72
N ASN A 180 -1.23 15.00 -2.94
CA ASN A 180 -2.18 15.83 -3.67
C ASN A 180 -3.62 15.48 -3.25
N GLU A 181 -4.24 16.38 -2.45
CA GLU A 181 -5.58 16.21 -1.91
C GLU A 181 -6.66 16.04 -3.00
N GLN A 182 -6.44 16.60 -4.20
CA GLN A 182 -7.36 16.44 -5.34
C GLN A 182 -7.57 14.96 -5.73
N ILE A 183 -6.60 14.08 -5.41
CA ILE A 183 -6.73 12.64 -5.63
C ILE A 183 -7.94 12.08 -4.89
N ALA A 184 -8.09 12.44 -3.62
CA ALA A 184 -9.17 11.93 -2.79
C ALA A 184 -10.52 12.61 -3.10
N ASP A 185 -10.52 13.92 -3.31
CA ASP A 185 -11.74 14.69 -3.56
C ASP A 185 -12.39 14.35 -4.91
N SER A 186 -11.61 13.88 -5.89
CA SER A 186 -12.12 13.51 -7.23
C SER A 186 -12.68 12.09 -7.33
N LEU A 187 -12.49 11.28 -6.29
CA LEU A 187 -13.06 9.95 -6.20
C LEU A 187 -14.35 10.00 -5.35
N SER A 188 -15.46 9.58 -5.93
CA SER A 188 -16.74 9.46 -5.21
C SER A 188 -16.71 8.25 -4.25
N TYR A 189 -15.80 8.28 -3.29
CA TYR A 189 -15.64 7.26 -2.26
C TYR A 189 -15.88 7.82 -0.86
N ASP A 190 -16.39 6.97 0.03
CA ASP A 190 -16.52 7.29 1.46
C ASP A 190 -15.13 7.39 2.09
N TYR A 191 -14.78 8.52 2.68
CA TYR A 191 -13.48 8.74 3.33
C TYR A 191 -13.12 7.68 4.39
N PRO A 192 -14.07 7.15 5.19
CA PRO A 192 -13.78 6.06 6.14
C PRO A 192 -13.31 4.74 5.52
N LYS A 193 -13.35 4.62 4.19
CA LYS A 193 -12.80 3.47 3.44
C LYS A 193 -11.50 3.80 2.73
N LEU A 194 -11.03 5.03 2.79
CA LEU A 194 -9.83 5.47 2.09
C LEU A 194 -8.62 5.46 3.01
N VAL A 195 -7.52 4.96 2.47
CA VAL A 195 -6.18 4.97 3.06
C VAL A 195 -5.27 5.78 2.14
N LEU A 196 -4.53 6.74 2.66
CA LEU A 196 -3.67 7.62 1.87
C LEU A 196 -2.21 7.20 2.00
N SER A 197 -1.46 7.26 0.90
CA SER A 197 -0.03 6.97 0.86
C SER A 197 0.68 7.78 -0.24
N GLY A 198 1.98 7.99 -0.07
CA GLY A 198 2.80 8.79 -1.00
C GLY A 198 2.78 10.28 -0.66
N GLY A 199 3.89 10.79 -0.11
CA GLY A 199 4.04 12.19 0.26
C GLY A 199 3.33 12.60 1.56
N ILE A 200 3.02 11.66 2.42
CA ILE A 200 2.33 11.93 3.70
C ILE A 200 3.25 12.70 4.66
N GLY A 201 2.67 13.74 5.27
CA GLY A 201 3.31 14.53 6.31
C GLY A 201 2.30 15.07 7.31
N LYS A 202 2.75 15.96 8.22
CA LYS A 202 1.91 16.44 9.33
C LYS A 202 0.65 17.19 8.87
N GLU A 203 0.76 18.02 7.85
CA GLU A 203 -0.40 18.78 7.36
C GLU A 203 -1.39 17.85 6.64
N THR A 204 -0.90 16.88 5.85
CA THR A 204 -1.75 15.85 5.25
C THR A 204 -2.52 15.06 6.33
N ILE A 205 -1.87 14.72 7.45
CA ILE A 205 -2.50 14.00 8.56
C ILE A 205 -3.61 14.82 9.21
N LYS A 206 -3.38 16.11 9.49
CA LYS A 206 -4.40 17.01 10.04
C LYS A 206 -5.63 17.10 9.14
N TRP A 207 -5.39 17.28 7.85
CA TRP A 207 -6.43 17.31 6.84
C TRP A 207 -7.20 15.99 6.77
N ALA A 208 -6.50 14.86 6.72
CA ALA A 208 -7.11 13.54 6.66
C ALA A 208 -7.96 13.22 7.89
N ARG A 209 -7.50 13.60 9.10
CA ARG A 209 -8.31 13.47 10.33
C ARG A 209 -9.60 14.27 10.25
N LYS A 210 -9.50 15.53 9.83
CA LYS A 210 -10.67 16.42 9.69
C LYS A 210 -11.69 15.88 8.70
N LYS A 211 -11.23 15.23 7.64
CA LYS A 211 -12.08 14.60 6.61
C LYS A 211 -12.63 13.23 7.01
N GLY A 212 -12.05 12.58 8.00
CA GLY A 212 -12.50 11.26 8.47
C GLY A 212 -11.99 10.07 7.67
N PHE A 213 -10.76 10.14 7.13
CA PHE A 213 -10.13 9.01 6.45
C PHE A 213 -9.87 7.83 7.39
N ALA A 214 -9.85 6.61 6.84
CA ALA A 214 -9.58 5.39 7.61
C ALA A 214 -8.15 5.37 8.16
N SER A 215 -7.18 5.69 7.31
CA SER A 215 -5.76 5.60 7.63
C SER A 215 -4.92 6.50 6.72
N VAL A 216 -3.71 6.79 7.19
CA VAL A 216 -2.61 7.34 6.39
C VAL A 216 -1.39 6.45 6.57
N LEU A 217 -0.63 6.22 5.50
CA LEU A 217 0.59 5.42 5.50
C LEU A 217 1.78 6.34 5.19
N VAL A 218 2.58 6.63 6.21
CA VAL A 218 3.82 7.38 6.04
C VAL A 218 4.84 6.49 5.32
N ASP A 219 5.61 7.06 4.43
CA ASP A 219 6.68 6.34 3.75
C ASP A 219 7.88 6.05 4.68
N ASN A 220 8.94 5.48 4.12
CA ASN A 220 10.15 5.09 4.86
C ASN A 220 10.83 6.22 5.65
N LYS A 221 10.41 7.48 5.56
CA LYS A 221 10.87 8.54 6.45
C LYS A 221 10.39 8.33 7.89
N ALA A 222 9.34 7.51 8.08
CA ALA A 222 8.92 7.07 9.41
C ALA A 222 10.03 6.35 10.20
N LEU A 223 11.05 5.83 9.54
CA LEU A 223 12.21 5.17 10.16
C LEU A 223 13.29 6.16 10.64
N HIS A 224 13.20 7.43 10.28
CA HIS A 224 14.08 8.46 10.83
C HIS A 224 13.51 8.97 12.16
N ARG A 225 14.35 9.10 13.18
CA ARG A 225 13.91 9.48 14.53
C ARG A 225 13.11 10.78 14.58
N GLU A 226 13.51 11.78 13.81
CA GLU A 226 12.81 13.07 13.71
C GLU A 226 11.46 13.01 13.01
N TYR A 227 11.16 11.89 12.36
CA TYR A 227 9.90 11.62 11.64
C TYR A 227 9.23 10.36 12.15
N SER A 228 9.45 10.02 13.43
CA SER A 228 8.83 8.84 14.03
C SER A 228 7.29 8.91 13.96
N ILE A 229 6.65 7.76 13.99
CA ILE A 229 5.18 7.65 13.96
C ILE A 229 4.56 8.46 15.12
N ASN A 230 5.20 8.51 16.28
CA ASN A 230 4.74 9.31 17.43
C ASN A 230 4.65 10.80 17.12
N GLU A 231 5.60 11.36 16.37
CA GLU A 231 5.49 12.75 15.91
C GLU A 231 4.29 12.99 15.01
N TYR A 232 3.97 12.02 14.16
CA TYR A 232 2.80 12.08 13.27
C TYR A 232 1.48 11.91 14.02
N LYS A 233 1.45 11.06 15.06
CA LYS A 233 0.27 10.88 15.91
C LYS A 233 -0.08 12.15 16.68
N ASN A 234 0.90 12.97 17.02
CA ASN A 234 0.75 14.23 17.74
C ASN A 234 0.54 15.45 16.83
N ALA A 235 0.37 15.24 15.52
CA ALA A 235 0.15 16.30 14.54
C ALA A 235 -1.32 16.77 14.43
#